data_36e3cbcebcf9143357fb94cbabd465a2
#
_entry.id   36e3cbcebcf9143357fb94cbabd465a2
#
_cell.length_a   1.000
_cell.length_b   1.000
_cell.length_c   1.000
_cell.angle_alpha   90.00
_cell.angle_beta   90.00
_cell.angle_gamma   90.00
#
_symmetry.space_group_name_H-M   'P 1'
#
loop_
_entity.id
_entity.type
_entity.pdbx_description
1 polymer ?
#
loop_
_entity_poly.entity_id
_entity_poly.type
_entity_poly.pdbx_seq_one_letter_code
_entity_poly.pdbx_strand_id
1 'polypeptide(L)'
;MSGRVAYLDSSAFVKLVVAEPESAALRRVLGRWPNQASSTLVRTEVVRSLRRSGNGHLVGAARRLIGAIRLVRLDEPLLDRASELEPAHLRTLDAIHLATAMAIGPDLGIFFTYDDRLQTAASASGLVVAAPS
;
A
#
# COMPACT_ATOMS: atom_id res chain seq x y z
N MET A 1 -19.86 3.92 5.45
CA MET A 1 -19.98 2.51 5.81
C MET A 1 -18.61 1.93 6.07
N SER A 2 -18.50 1.09 7.09
CA SER A 2 -17.20 0.52 7.51
C SER A 2 -16.72 -0.56 6.54
N GLY A 3 -15.40 -0.80 6.56
CA GLY A 3 -14.77 -1.90 5.84
C GLY A 3 -14.79 -1.81 4.31
N ARG A 4 -14.87 -0.60 3.75
CA ARG A 4 -15.05 -0.43 2.30
C ARG A 4 -13.81 -0.03 1.54
N VAL A 5 -12.75 0.35 2.23
CA VAL A 5 -11.53 0.85 1.58
C VAL A 5 -10.47 -0.24 1.53
N ALA A 6 -9.88 -0.42 0.37
CA ALA A 6 -8.69 -1.25 0.20
C ALA A 6 -7.46 -0.36 0.21
N TYR A 7 -6.51 -0.65 1.09
CA TYR A 7 -5.23 0.05 1.13
C TYR A 7 -4.18 -0.76 0.38
N LEU A 8 -3.40 -0.08 -0.44
CA LEU A 8 -2.27 -0.69 -1.15
C LEU A 8 -0.96 -0.02 -0.73
N ASP A 9 0.04 -0.82 -0.34
CA ASP A 9 1.39 -0.31 -0.19
C ASP A 9 2.08 -0.22 -1.56
N SER A 10 3.35 0.20 -1.59
CA SER A 10 4.08 0.34 -2.84
C SER A 10 4.32 -1.00 -3.53
N SER A 11 4.50 -2.09 -2.78
CA SER A 11 4.73 -3.43 -3.36
C SER A 11 3.50 -3.89 -4.16
N ALA A 12 2.31 -3.66 -3.63
CA ALA A 12 1.07 -3.97 -4.34
C ALA A 12 0.89 -3.07 -5.57
N PHE A 13 1.22 -1.79 -5.45
CA PHE A 13 1.15 -0.84 -6.57
C PHE A 13 2.01 -1.28 -7.74
N VAL A 14 3.25 -1.70 -7.47
CA VAL A 14 4.17 -2.16 -8.52
C VAL A 14 3.57 -3.35 -9.28
N LYS A 15 2.88 -4.26 -8.61
CA LYS A 15 2.22 -5.41 -9.25
C LYS A 15 1.10 -4.98 -10.21
N LEU A 16 0.52 -3.81 -10.02
CA LEU A 16 -0.50 -3.28 -10.92
C LEU A 16 0.11 -2.66 -12.19
N VAL A 17 1.37 -2.29 -12.14
CA VAL A 17 2.06 -1.60 -13.24
C VAL A 17 2.96 -2.55 -14.00
N VAL A 18 3.73 -3.39 -13.30
CA VAL A 18 4.62 -4.38 -13.89
C VAL A 18 3.89 -5.73 -13.95
N ALA A 19 3.90 -6.37 -15.12
CA ALA A 19 3.31 -7.70 -15.26
C ALA A 19 4.18 -8.74 -14.56
N GLU A 20 3.72 -9.22 -13.43
CA GLU A 20 4.37 -10.24 -12.61
C GLU A 20 3.38 -11.39 -12.34
N PRO A 21 3.84 -12.55 -11.83
CA PRO A 21 2.94 -13.71 -11.65
C PRO A 21 1.69 -13.41 -10.83
N GLU A 22 1.77 -12.52 -9.84
CA GLU A 22 0.67 -12.20 -8.94
C GLU A 22 -0.28 -11.12 -9.49
N SER A 23 0.11 -10.43 -10.56
CA SER A 23 -0.62 -9.24 -11.04
C SER A 23 -2.08 -9.52 -11.42
N ALA A 24 -2.34 -10.62 -12.11
CA ALA A 24 -3.71 -10.98 -12.52
C ALA A 24 -4.61 -11.27 -11.32
N ALA A 25 -4.08 -11.99 -10.31
CA ALA A 25 -4.81 -12.30 -9.09
C ALA A 25 -5.13 -11.03 -8.30
N LEU A 26 -4.15 -10.13 -8.17
CA LEU A 26 -4.36 -8.86 -7.50
C LEU A 26 -5.45 -8.02 -8.17
N ARG A 27 -5.39 -7.88 -9.49
CA ARG A 27 -6.41 -7.13 -10.24
C ARG A 27 -7.80 -7.71 -10.04
N ARG A 28 -7.92 -9.03 -10.03
CA ARG A 28 -9.21 -9.71 -9.85
C ARG A 28 -9.80 -9.41 -8.48
N VAL A 29 -8.99 -9.54 -7.43
CA VAL A 29 -9.44 -9.27 -6.06
C VAL A 29 -9.74 -7.79 -5.88
N LEU A 30 -8.85 -6.92 -6.38
CA LEU A 30 -8.99 -5.47 -6.24
C LEU A 30 -10.23 -4.93 -6.96
N GLY A 31 -10.68 -5.62 -8.02
CA GLY A 31 -11.91 -5.25 -8.71
C GLY A 31 -13.17 -5.28 -7.86
N ARG A 32 -13.12 -5.94 -6.70
CA ARG A 32 -14.20 -5.97 -5.73
C ARG A 32 -14.16 -4.78 -4.76
N TRP A 33 -13.13 -3.95 -4.87
CA TRP A 33 -12.88 -2.83 -3.96
C TRP A 33 -12.87 -1.52 -4.74
N PRO A 34 -14.05 -0.90 -4.93
CA PRO A 34 -14.11 0.36 -5.70
C PRO A 34 -13.41 1.53 -5.02
N ASN A 35 -13.30 1.50 -3.69
CA ASN A 35 -12.63 2.55 -2.94
C ASN A 35 -11.23 2.09 -2.55
N GLN A 36 -10.22 2.69 -3.18
CA GLN A 36 -8.83 2.33 -2.97
C GLN A 36 -8.07 3.52 -2.43
N ALA A 37 -7.11 3.25 -1.56
CA ALA A 37 -6.29 4.29 -0.94
C ALA A 37 -4.84 3.83 -0.79
N SER A 38 -3.96 4.79 -0.67
CA SER A 38 -2.56 4.57 -0.31
C SER A 38 -2.00 5.80 0.39
N SER A 39 -0.71 5.79 0.64
CA SER A 39 0.03 6.93 1.18
C SER A 39 0.57 7.79 0.05
N THR A 40 0.71 9.10 0.30
CA THR A 40 1.45 9.97 -0.63
C THR A 40 2.88 9.48 -0.89
N LEU A 41 3.43 8.63 -0.02
CA LEU A 41 4.74 7.99 -0.24
C LEU A 41 4.84 7.26 -1.58
N VAL A 42 3.75 6.67 -2.07
CA VAL A 42 3.79 5.89 -3.32
C VAL A 42 4.19 6.73 -4.51
N ARG A 43 3.94 8.04 -4.46
CA ARG A 43 4.37 8.96 -5.51
C ARG A 43 5.88 8.90 -5.75
N THR A 44 6.65 8.65 -4.70
CA THR A 44 8.11 8.53 -4.78
C THR A 44 8.55 7.07 -4.86
N GLU A 45 8.03 6.23 -3.97
CA GLU A 45 8.45 4.84 -3.86
C GLU A 45 8.23 4.05 -5.14
N VAL A 46 7.04 4.15 -5.73
CA VAL A 46 6.69 3.38 -6.93
C VAL A 46 7.56 3.80 -8.11
N VAL A 47 7.71 5.11 -8.32
CA VAL A 47 8.53 5.63 -9.43
C VAL A 47 9.99 5.20 -9.27
N ARG A 48 10.55 5.33 -8.07
CA ARG A 48 11.94 4.91 -7.83
C ARG A 48 12.12 3.40 -8.01
N SER A 49 11.17 2.61 -7.57
CA SER A 49 11.20 1.16 -7.76
C SER A 49 11.20 0.78 -9.24
N LEU A 50 10.35 1.40 -10.03
CA LEU A 50 10.30 1.18 -11.47
C LEU A 50 11.63 1.54 -12.14
N ARG A 51 12.20 2.66 -11.76
CA ARG A 51 13.49 3.11 -12.33
C ARG A 51 14.62 2.15 -11.97
N ARG A 52 14.68 1.69 -10.71
CA ARG A 52 15.71 0.75 -10.26
C ARG A 52 15.64 -0.59 -10.98
N SER A 53 14.44 -1.04 -11.31
CA SER A 53 14.22 -2.36 -11.92
C SER A 53 14.25 -2.35 -13.45
N GLY A 54 14.61 -1.23 -14.08
CA GLY A 54 14.64 -1.12 -15.54
C GLY A 54 13.27 -0.91 -16.17
N ASN A 55 12.27 -0.52 -15.37
CA ASN A 55 10.89 -0.32 -15.82
C ASN A 55 10.51 1.17 -15.92
N GLY A 56 11.47 2.04 -16.13
CA GLY A 56 11.24 3.48 -16.20
C GLY A 56 10.20 3.89 -17.26
N HIS A 57 10.07 3.10 -18.32
CA HIS A 57 9.07 3.33 -19.36
C HIS A 57 7.62 3.20 -18.84
N LEU A 58 7.42 2.62 -17.67
CA LEU A 58 6.09 2.44 -17.04
C LEU A 58 5.71 3.56 -16.06
N VAL A 59 6.59 4.54 -15.85
CA VAL A 59 6.36 5.63 -14.89
C VAL A 59 5.08 6.41 -15.22
N GLY A 60 4.84 6.68 -16.50
CA GLY A 60 3.60 7.37 -16.90
C GLY A 60 2.35 6.62 -16.51
N ALA A 61 2.32 5.30 -16.73
CA ALA A 61 1.21 4.45 -16.35
C ALA A 61 1.03 4.42 -14.83
N ALA A 62 2.14 4.34 -14.08
CA ALA A 62 2.11 4.37 -12.62
C ALA A 62 1.50 5.67 -12.09
N ARG A 63 1.90 6.80 -12.64
CA ARG A 63 1.38 8.11 -12.23
C ARG A 63 -0.12 8.24 -12.52
N ARG A 64 -0.61 7.67 -13.62
CA ARG A 64 -2.04 7.66 -13.90
C ARG A 64 -2.82 6.85 -12.87
N LEU A 65 -2.31 5.67 -12.50
CA LEU A 65 -2.95 4.86 -11.45
C LEU A 65 -2.94 5.57 -10.09
N ILE A 66 -1.82 6.17 -9.73
CA ILE A 66 -1.70 6.92 -8.48
C ILE A 66 -2.71 8.07 -8.43
N GLY A 67 -2.91 8.75 -9.57
CA GLY A 67 -3.87 9.84 -9.67
C GLY A 67 -5.33 9.40 -9.59
N ALA A 68 -5.60 8.10 -9.75
CA ALA A 68 -6.97 7.57 -9.75
C ALA A 68 -7.43 7.06 -8.38
N ILE A 69 -6.57 7.05 -7.37
CA ILE A 69 -6.92 6.58 -6.03
C ILE A 69 -6.78 7.70 -4.99
N ARG A 70 -7.37 7.47 -3.82
CA ARG A 70 -7.24 8.39 -2.69
C ARG A 70 -5.86 8.25 -2.06
N LEU A 71 -5.14 9.36 -1.91
CA LEU A 71 -3.86 9.38 -1.20
C LEU A 71 -4.02 10.08 0.14
N VAL A 72 -3.62 9.39 1.20
CA VAL A 72 -3.60 9.94 2.55
C VAL A 72 -2.31 10.72 2.73
N ARG A 73 -2.43 11.98 3.13
CA ARG A 73 -1.27 12.86 3.35
C ARG A 73 -0.57 12.50 4.64
N LEU A 74 0.76 12.60 4.62
CA LEU A 74 1.59 12.39 5.80
C LEU A 74 1.63 13.68 6.62
N ASP A 75 0.98 13.66 7.77
CA ASP A 75 1.05 14.75 8.73
C ASP A 75 1.88 14.33 9.96
N GLU A 76 2.18 15.28 10.83
CA GLU A 76 3.02 15.00 11.99
C GLU A 76 2.42 13.94 12.92
N PRO A 77 1.12 13.98 13.28
CA PRO A 77 0.55 12.93 14.13
C PRO A 77 0.67 11.54 13.53
N LEU A 78 0.52 11.41 12.22
CA LEU A 78 0.67 10.11 11.54
C LEU A 78 2.12 9.64 11.60
N LEU A 79 3.07 10.53 11.34
CA LEU A 79 4.49 10.19 11.39
C LEU A 79 4.92 9.80 12.81
N ASP A 80 4.42 10.51 13.82
CA ASP A 80 4.70 10.19 15.21
C ASP A 80 4.14 8.80 15.57
N ARG A 81 2.93 8.49 15.14
CA ARG A 81 2.36 7.16 15.32
C ARG A 81 3.19 6.07 14.65
N ALA A 82 3.65 6.32 13.42
CA ALA A 82 4.50 5.37 12.70
C ALA A 82 5.77 5.07 13.48
N SER A 83 6.35 6.08 14.12
CA SER A 83 7.59 5.93 14.90
C SER A 83 7.43 5.02 16.12
N GLU A 84 6.21 4.82 16.59
CA GLU A 84 5.91 4.04 17.81
C GLU A 84 5.35 2.65 17.50
N LEU A 85 5.16 2.28 16.23
CA LEU A 85 4.56 0.99 15.88
C LEU A 85 5.48 -0.18 16.19
N GLU A 86 4.86 -1.27 16.60
CA GLU A 86 5.53 -2.54 16.82
C GLU A 86 5.44 -3.43 15.56
N PRO A 87 6.45 -4.24 15.28
CA PRO A 87 7.71 -4.38 16.03
C PRO A 87 8.66 -3.20 15.73
N ALA A 88 9.49 -2.86 16.70
CA ALA A 88 10.40 -1.72 16.59
C ALA A 88 11.38 -1.82 15.42
N HIS A 89 11.67 -3.04 14.94
CA HIS A 89 12.56 -3.28 13.81
C HIS A 89 11.86 -3.22 12.44
N LEU A 90 10.55 -2.96 12.41
CA LEU A 90 9.85 -2.73 11.16
C LEU A 90 10.47 -1.52 10.46
N ARG A 91 10.74 -1.64 9.16
CA ARG A 91 11.38 -0.54 8.41
C ARG A 91 10.50 0.71 8.42
N THR A 92 11.16 1.86 8.40
CA THR A 92 10.49 3.17 8.51
C THR A 92 9.37 3.36 7.49
N LEU A 93 9.62 3.06 6.21
CA LEU A 93 8.60 3.23 5.18
C LEU A 93 7.43 2.27 5.36
N ASP A 94 7.70 1.05 5.81
CA ASP A 94 6.66 0.06 6.12
C ASP A 94 5.82 0.50 7.32
N ALA A 95 6.46 1.06 8.35
CA ALA A 95 5.77 1.62 9.50
C ALA A 95 4.86 2.78 9.10
N ILE A 96 5.31 3.61 8.17
CA ILE A 96 4.50 4.73 7.64
C ILE A 96 3.29 4.19 6.88
N HIS A 97 3.46 3.17 6.04
CA HIS A 97 2.32 2.54 5.36
C HIS A 97 1.32 1.96 6.34
N LEU A 98 1.80 1.25 7.36
CA LEU A 98 0.93 0.66 8.37
C LEU A 98 0.16 1.74 9.15
N ALA A 99 0.85 2.78 9.60
CA ALA A 99 0.21 3.90 10.29
C ALA A 99 -0.82 4.61 9.40
N THR A 100 -0.50 4.76 8.12
CA THR A 100 -1.41 5.40 7.15
C THR A 100 -2.69 4.58 6.97
N ALA A 101 -2.56 3.26 6.83
CA ALA A 101 -3.71 2.37 6.73
C ALA A 101 -4.57 2.43 8.00
N MET A 102 -3.93 2.39 9.17
CA MET A 102 -4.63 2.47 10.45
C MET A 102 -5.37 3.80 10.62
N ALA A 103 -4.85 4.89 10.06
CA ALA A 103 -5.47 6.22 10.12
C ALA A 103 -6.80 6.29 9.35
N ILE A 104 -7.04 5.37 8.41
CA ILE A 104 -8.33 5.28 7.71
C ILE A 104 -9.43 4.85 8.70
N GLY A 105 -9.05 4.11 9.75
CA GLY A 105 -9.99 3.73 10.80
C GLY A 105 -10.98 2.67 10.36
N PRO A 106 -12.25 2.76 10.82
CA PRO A 106 -13.27 1.72 10.57
C PRO A 106 -13.58 1.48 9.08
N ASP A 107 -13.27 2.44 8.21
CA ASP A 107 -13.50 2.28 6.77
C ASP A 107 -12.50 1.35 6.11
N LEU A 108 -11.36 1.09 6.76
CA LEU A 108 -10.36 0.17 6.23
C LEU A 108 -10.90 -1.26 6.24
N GLY A 109 -11.02 -1.86 5.05
CA GLY A 109 -11.50 -3.22 4.90
C GLY A 109 -10.40 -4.23 4.70
N ILE A 110 -9.36 -3.86 3.95
CA ILE A 110 -8.26 -4.79 3.62
C ILE A 110 -6.98 -4.02 3.32
N PHE A 111 -5.86 -4.65 3.64
CA PHE A 111 -4.52 -4.12 3.42
C PHE A 111 -3.77 -5.05 2.48
N PHE A 112 -3.45 -4.57 1.27
CA PHE A 112 -2.70 -5.33 0.28
C PHE A 112 -1.21 -5.01 0.37
N THR A 113 -0.39 -6.03 0.61
CA THR A 113 1.07 -5.93 0.58
C THR A 113 1.68 -7.27 0.20
N TYR A 114 2.79 -7.23 -0.52
CA TYR A 114 3.58 -8.40 -0.86
C TYR A 114 4.88 -8.49 -0.05
N ASP A 115 5.06 -7.60 0.92
CA ASP A 115 6.19 -7.66 1.85
C ASP A 115 5.81 -8.51 3.06
N ASP A 116 6.55 -9.61 3.28
CA ASP A 116 6.23 -10.57 4.35
C ASP A 116 6.27 -9.95 5.74
N ARG A 117 7.23 -9.07 6.00
CA ARG A 117 7.38 -8.43 7.31
C ARG A 117 6.23 -7.47 7.57
N LEU A 118 5.83 -6.73 6.55
CA LEU A 118 4.70 -5.82 6.68
C LEU A 118 3.39 -6.58 6.82
N GLN A 119 3.23 -7.71 6.12
CA GLN A 119 2.07 -8.59 6.32
C GLN A 119 1.95 -9.02 7.77
N THR A 120 3.04 -9.49 8.35
CA THR A 120 3.07 -9.95 9.74
C THR A 120 2.72 -8.82 10.70
N ALA A 121 3.32 -7.66 10.53
CA ALA A 121 3.07 -6.51 11.41
C ALA A 121 1.63 -6.00 11.30
N ALA A 122 1.09 -5.92 10.09
CA ALA A 122 -0.27 -5.47 9.86
C ALA A 122 -1.29 -6.45 10.44
N SER A 123 -1.08 -7.75 10.25
CA SER A 123 -1.92 -8.79 10.82
C SER A 123 -1.90 -8.74 12.34
N ALA A 124 -0.72 -8.57 12.94
CA ALA A 124 -0.57 -8.45 14.40
C ALA A 124 -1.27 -7.19 14.94
N SER A 125 -1.43 -6.16 14.10
CA SER A 125 -2.16 -4.93 14.45
C SER A 125 -3.67 -5.06 14.26
N GLY A 126 -4.16 -6.24 13.89
CA GLY A 126 -5.59 -6.51 13.74
C GLY A 126 -6.15 -6.20 12.36
N LEU A 127 -5.32 -5.90 11.36
CA LEU A 127 -5.78 -5.62 10.01
C LEU A 127 -6.00 -6.93 9.22
N VAL A 128 -6.97 -6.90 8.32
CA VAL A 128 -7.16 -7.95 7.33
C VAL A 128 -6.13 -7.71 6.22
N VAL A 129 -5.26 -8.69 5.98
CA VAL A 129 -4.13 -8.56 5.06
C VAL A 129 -4.29 -9.56 3.93
N ALA A 130 -3.89 -9.17 2.72
CA ALA A 130 -3.91 -10.05 1.56
C ALA A 130 -2.73 -9.80 0.63
N ALA A 131 -2.25 -10.88 0.03
CA ALA A 131 -1.24 -10.87 -1.03
C ALA A 131 -1.70 -11.87 -2.10
N PRO A 132 -2.70 -11.52 -2.91
CA PRO A 132 -3.26 -12.45 -3.90
C PRO A 132 -2.21 -12.97 -4.88
N SER A 133 -2.29 -14.25 -5.16
CA SER A 133 -1.35 -14.91 -6.08
C SER A 133 -2.04 -15.94 -6.98
#